data_153722c20d9e99b7876ac7508d29d17c
#
_entry.id   153722c20d9e99b7876ac7508d29d17c
#
_cell.length_a   1.000
_cell.length_b   1.000
_cell.length_c   1.000
_cell.angle_alpha   90.00
_cell.angle_beta   90.00
_cell.angle_gamma   90.00
#
_symmetry.space_group_name_H-M   'P 1'
#
loop_
_entity.id
_entity.type
_entity.pdbx_description
1 polymer ?
#
loop_
_entity_poly.entity_id
_entity_poly.type
_entity_poly.pdbx_seq_one_letter_code
_entity_poly.pdbx_strand_id
1 'polypeptide(L)'
;MRGCQKNLAPTVADQWRFSRRGSARLHRASKGRALFFLAAMSAFSTYARSTHAQERREREANSVYAARRAKLAAQIDSPILLWGFAGREESAQTYIFAQEDNFYYLTGHNEEEAGLIILPPQKIGASAPAWDGPREILFLPSKNPAKEKWNGLRMSPSDPGIQARTGFASVMPFAEMRAILEKLAKLYPTLYTILPYEKENGGYPHEKEVVDWIHTSAPQAKLRDIRSNIEALREIKSPGEVAFLTQAIELSVDAQLAAMRMMRPGLHEYEIAAKMVEVHAMGGSEAEGYAPIVGAGPNSTALHYDKLARKIEDGDIVVLDVGAQYAGYSADITRTIPGNGKFTPRQREIYEIVLGAQNAALSAIKPGVDFCQKGSKSAYKLVYDYINSHGKNLQGKPLGPYFIHGLGHDIGLDVHDPGEYCKPLEPGMVITVEPGIYIPEENLGVRIEDDILITETGYKFLSERLPRNPDEIEKIMAEAAAQRAKEPKKDN
;
A
#
# COMPACT_ATOMS: atom_id res chain seq x y z
N MET A 1 55.31 -19.98 1.02
CA MET A 1 56.35 -19.76 -0.03
C MET A 1 55.74 -18.89 -1.11
N ARG A 2 56.39 -17.73 -1.35
CA ARG A 2 56.32 -16.82 -2.51
C ARG A 2 54.92 -16.47 -3.02
N GLY A 3 54.34 -15.30 -2.91
CA GLY A 3 54.93 -13.96 -3.19
C GLY A 3 54.63 -13.55 -4.62
N CYS A 4 53.58 -12.75 -4.83
CA CYS A 4 53.55 -11.82 -5.95
C CYS A 4 52.84 -10.54 -5.56
N GLN A 5 53.59 -9.48 -5.62
CA GLN A 5 53.21 -8.08 -5.29
C GLN A 5 52.69 -7.37 -6.54
N LYS A 6 51.75 -6.42 -6.27
CA LYS A 6 51.63 -5.10 -6.89
C LYS A 6 51.26 -4.99 -8.38
N ASN A 7 50.11 -4.31 -8.60
CA ASN A 7 50.20 -3.03 -9.35
C ASN A 7 48.96 -2.17 -9.03
N LEU A 8 49.22 -1.08 -8.35
CA LEU A 8 48.35 0.09 -8.20
C LEU A 8 48.42 0.92 -9.47
N ALA A 9 47.29 1.31 -10.02
CA ALA A 9 47.18 2.37 -11.02
C ALA A 9 46.32 3.53 -10.46
N PRO A 10 46.53 4.78 -10.91
CA PRO A 10 46.37 5.97 -10.08
C PRO A 10 44.94 6.59 -10.10
N THR A 11 44.70 7.32 -9.01
CA THR A 11 43.57 8.20 -8.74
C THR A 11 43.39 9.30 -9.79
N VAL A 12 42.15 9.47 -10.25
CA VAL A 12 41.70 10.64 -11.01
C VAL A 12 41.13 11.65 -10.00
N ALA A 13 41.98 12.53 -9.51
CA ALA A 13 41.62 13.83 -8.97
C ALA A 13 42.44 14.85 -9.75
N ASP A 14 41.78 15.64 -10.56
CA ASP A 14 42.16 16.97 -11.04
C ASP A 14 41.59 17.20 -12.46
N GLN A 15 40.50 17.93 -12.49
CA GLN A 15 40.16 18.86 -13.58
C GLN A 15 38.73 19.38 -13.38
N TRP A 16 38.63 20.55 -12.79
CA TRP A 16 37.62 21.57 -13.14
C TRP A 16 37.98 22.88 -12.48
N ARG A 17 38.93 23.61 -13.09
CA ARG A 17 39.04 25.08 -12.90
C ARG A 17 38.39 25.69 -14.11
N PHE A 18 37.32 26.45 -13.92
CA PHE A 18 36.87 27.43 -14.89
C PHE A 18 37.03 28.84 -14.35
N SER A 19 37.62 29.64 -15.21
CA SER A 19 38.09 31.01 -15.02
C SER A 19 36.94 32.04 -14.92
N ARG A 20 37.11 32.98 -14.00
CA ARG A 20 36.41 34.28 -14.02
C ARG A 20 37.15 35.25 -14.93
N ARG A 21 36.41 35.98 -15.78
CA ARG A 21 36.63 37.36 -16.27
C ARG A 21 35.44 37.70 -17.18
N GLY A 22 34.77 38.77 -17.03
CA GLY A 22 34.80 40.20 -16.85
C GLY A 22 33.54 40.64 -17.59
N SER A 23 32.91 41.72 -17.47
CA SER A 23 33.09 43.04 -16.99
C SER A 23 31.78 43.82 -17.21
N ALA A 24 31.56 44.80 -16.39
CA ALA A 24 30.41 45.69 -16.34
C ALA A 24 30.22 46.57 -17.60
N ARG A 25 28.98 47.01 -17.85
CA ARG A 25 28.66 48.38 -18.26
C ARG A 25 27.26 48.81 -17.83
N LEU A 26 27.24 49.90 -17.12
CA LEU A 26 26.09 50.72 -16.72
C LEU A 26 25.46 51.40 -17.96
N HIS A 27 24.13 51.58 -17.94
CA HIS A 27 23.52 52.79 -18.49
C HIS A 27 22.31 53.24 -17.65
N ARG A 28 22.34 54.51 -17.31
CA ARG A 28 21.36 55.35 -16.61
C ARG A 28 20.28 55.85 -17.54
N ALA A 29 19.10 56.06 -17.00
CA ALA A 29 18.19 57.23 -17.07
C ALA A 29 16.73 56.74 -17.16
N SER A 30 15.69 57.37 -16.66
CA SER A 30 15.41 58.49 -15.77
C SER A 30 13.89 58.51 -15.47
N LYS A 31 13.56 58.87 -14.23
CA LYS A 31 12.42 59.67 -13.75
C LYS A 31 10.98 59.50 -14.28
N GLY A 32 10.05 59.26 -13.35
CA GLY A 32 8.75 59.87 -13.38
C GLY A 32 7.67 59.23 -12.53
N ARG A 33 7.42 59.79 -11.32
CA ARG A 33 6.13 59.98 -10.57
C ARG A 33 5.05 58.88 -10.68
N ALA A 34 4.44 58.35 -9.60
CA ALA A 34 3.75 59.01 -8.50
C ALA A 34 3.31 57.99 -7.45
N LEU A 35 3.16 58.46 -6.23
CA LEU A 35 2.67 57.77 -5.01
C LEU A 35 1.28 57.15 -5.20
N PHE A 36 1.11 55.95 -4.68
CA PHE A 36 -0.06 55.56 -3.91
C PHE A 36 0.37 54.56 -2.81
N PHE A 37 0.25 55.01 -1.56
CA PHE A 37 0.38 54.17 -0.38
C PHE A 37 -0.82 53.25 -0.29
N LEU A 38 -0.58 51.93 -0.28
CA LEU A 38 -1.49 50.97 0.36
C LEU A 38 -0.61 50.00 1.12
N ALA A 39 -0.68 50.13 2.43
CA ALA A 39 -0.04 49.22 3.39
C ALA A 39 -0.70 47.85 3.31
N ALA A 40 -0.07 46.90 2.64
CA ALA A 40 -0.34 45.48 2.83
C ALA A 40 0.68 44.95 3.82
N MET A 41 0.25 44.74 5.09
CA MET A 41 1.01 43.99 6.05
C MET A 41 1.14 42.54 5.56
N SER A 42 2.24 42.25 4.91
CA SER A 42 2.69 40.88 4.67
C SER A 42 3.10 40.29 6.02
N ALA A 43 2.24 39.49 6.60
CA ALA A 43 2.62 38.56 7.64
C ALA A 43 3.66 37.60 7.05
N PHE A 44 4.93 37.89 7.26
CA PHE A 44 5.99 36.90 7.09
C PHE A 44 5.79 35.86 8.17
N SER A 45 5.02 34.81 7.85
CA SER A 45 5.09 33.56 8.59
C SER A 45 6.49 33.02 8.40
N THR A 46 7.32 33.21 9.42
CA THR A 46 8.60 32.50 9.55
C THR A 46 8.26 31.04 9.76
N TYR A 47 8.14 30.29 8.66
CA TYR A 47 8.25 28.84 8.71
C TYR A 47 9.66 28.56 9.25
N ALA A 48 9.75 28.25 10.55
CA ALA A 48 10.91 27.60 11.08
C ALA A 48 11.09 26.32 10.26
N ARG A 49 12.08 26.31 9.35
CA ARG A 49 12.48 25.09 8.66
C ARG A 49 12.87 24.12 9.77
N SER A 50 12.00 23.14 10.01
CA SER A 50 12.30 21.98 10.82
C SER A 50 13.58 21.36 10.23
N THR A 51 14.64 21.30 11.04
CA THR A 51 15.89 20.62 10.69
C THR A 51 15.77 19.09 10.73
N HIS A 52 14.56 18.58 10.74
CA HIS A 52 14.25 17.16 10.75
C HIS A 52 14.08 16.69 9.32
N ALA A 53 14.59 15.51 9.00
CA ALA A 53 14.33 14.85 7.74
C ALA A 53 12.80 14.84 7.50
N GLN A 54 12.37 15.35 6.35
CA GLN A 54 10.96 15.32 5.97
C GLN A 54 10.64 13.86 5.69
N GLU A 55 9.76 13.26 6.50
CA GLU A 55 9.28 11.92 6.22
C GLU A 55 8.57 11.94 4.86
N ARG A 56 8.91 10.99 4.00
CA ARG A 56 8.27 10.85 2.68
C ARG A 56 6.82 10.42 2.84
N ARG A 57 6.55 9.55 3.83
CA ARG A 57 5.22 9.00 4.10
C ARG A 57 4.34 10.03 4.79
N GLU A 58 3.24 10.39 4.14
CA GLU A 58 2.18 11.15 4.80
C GLU A 58 1.51 10.31 5.88
N ARG A 59 0.91 10.96 6.85
CA ARG A 59 0.21 10.28 7.95
C ARG A 59 -0.95 11.12 8.47
N GLU A 60 -1.91 10.46 9.10
CA GLU A 60 -3.02 11.12 9.75
C GLU A 60 -2.58 11.94 10.99
N ALA A 61 -3.47 12.76 11.50
CA ALA A 61 -3.21 13.49 12.74
C ALA A 61 -3.05 12.53 13.93
N ASN A 62 -2.20 12.87 14.89
CA ASN A 62 -1.96 12.08 16.10
C ASN A 62 -3.24 11.70 16.86
N SER A 63 -4.26 12.57 16.82
CA SER A 63 -5.57 12.31 17.44
C SER A 63 -6.31 11.10 16.85
N VAL A 64 -6.10 10.79 15.57
CA VAL A 64 -6.71 9.64 14.92
C VAL A 64 -6.10 8.35 15.47
N TYR A 65 -4.77 8.26 15.52
CA TYR A 65 -4.08 7.10 16.12
C TYR A 65 -4.44 6.93 17.60
N ALA A 66 -4.51 8.02 18.36
CA ALA A 66 -4.95 7.98 19.75
C ALA A 66 -6.40 7.47 19.90
N ALA A 67 -7.29 7.84 18.99
CA ALA A 67 -8.68 7.35 18.99
C ALA A 67 -8.75 5.84 18.67
N ARG A 68 -7.91 5.33 17.74
CA ARG A 68 -7.79 3.89 17.44
C ARG A 68 -7.32 3.11 18.67
N ARG A 69 -6.26 3.59 19.34
CA ARG A 69 -5.76 2.97 20.59
C ARG A 69 -6.79 2.99 21.70
N ALA A 70 -7.53 4.09 21.87
CA ALA A 70 -8.60 4.18 22.86
C ALA A 70 -9.75 3.20 22.58
N LYS A 71 -10.16 3.05 21.32
CA LYS A 71 -11.16 2.05 20.91
C LYS A 71 -10.68 0.62 21.19
N LEU A 72 -9.42 0.31 20.87
CA LEU A 72 -8.83 -0.99 21.14
C LEU A 72 -8.73 -1.25 22.65
N ALA A 73 -8.24 -0.29 23.42
CA ALA A 73 -8.12 -0.39 24.87
C ALA A 73 -9.47 -0.65 25.56
N ALA A 74 -10.56 -0.11 25.03
CA ALA A 74 -11.91 -0.32 25.58
C ALA A 74 -12.44 -1.77 25.42
N GLN A 75 -11.85 -2.55 24.52
CA GLN A 75 -12.27 -3.93 24.23
C GLN A 75 -11.53 -4.97 25.05
N ILE A 76 -10.53 -4.58 25.85
CA ILE A 76 -9.63 -5.49 26.54
C ILE A 76 -9.72 -5.32 28.06
N ASP A 77 -9.25 -6.35 28.78
CA ASP A 77 -9.16 -6.41 30.24
C ASP A 77 -7.73 -6.50 30.77
N SER A 78 -6.76 -6.63 29.88
CA SER A 78 -5.35 -6.86 30.19
C SER A 78 -4.46 -6.05 29.24
N PRO A 79 -3.17 -5.80 29.58
CA PRO A 79 -2.28 -5.01 28.73
C PRO A 79 -2.06 -5.65 27.35
N ILE A 80 -1.94 -4.80 26.33
CA ILE A 80 -1.45 -5.15 25.00
C ILE A 80 0.02 -4.80 24.94
N LEU A 81 0.83 -5.69 24.34
CA LEU A 81 2.20 -5.45 23.96
C LEU A 81 2.35 -5.73 22.47
N LEU A 82 2.81 -4.74 21.72
CA LEU A 82 3.16 -4.87 20.31
C LEU A 82 4.61 -4.44 20.10
N TRP A 83 5.22 -5.06 19.12
CA TRP A 83 6.59 -4.75 18.72
C TRP A 83 6.62 -4.53 17.21
N GLY A 84 7.06 -3.37 16.79
CA GLY A 84 7.22 -3.04 15.39
C GLY A 84 8.45 -3.72 14.77
N PHE A 85 8.53 -3.70 13.47
CA PHE A 85 9.66 -4.27 12.75
C PHE A 85 10.98 -3.59 13.14
N ALA A 86 12.03 -4.38 13.19
CA ALA A 86 13.37 -3.95 13.56
C ALA A 86 14.27 -3.63 12.34
N GLY A 87 13.74 -3.73 11.13
CA GLY A 87 14.49 -3.55 9.88
C GLY A 87 15.38 -4.74 9.54
N ARG A 88 15.11 -5.92 10.12
CA ARG A 88 15.82 -7.17 9.86
C ARG A 88 14.94 -8.22 9.17
N GLU A 89 13.68 -7.93 9.06
CA GLU A 89 12.63 -8.81 8.51
C GLU A 89 12.83 -9.00 7.01
N GLU A 90 13.36 -7.97 6.35
CA GLU A 90 13.79 -7.98 4.97
C GLU A 90 15.32 -7.90 4.88
N SER A 91 15.93 -8.74 4.05
CA SER A 91 17.40 -8.80 3.90
C SER A 91 17.94 -8.05 2.69
N ALA A 92 17.07 -7.54 1.80
CA ALA A 92 17.47 -6.87 0.57
C ALA A 92 18.01 -5.46 0.84
N GLN A 93 19.19 -5.11 0.32
CA GLN A 93 19.77 -3.76 0.46
C GLN A 93 18.97 -2.66 -0.26
N THR A 94 18.11 -3.03 -1.20
CA THR A 94 17.23 -2.13 -1.95
C THR A 94 15.88 -1.90 -1.26
N TYR A 95 15.69 -2.52 -0.12
CA TYR A 95 14.48 -2.44 0.68
C TYR A 95 14.29 -1.05 1.28
N ILE A 96 13.07 -0.53 1.16
CA ILE A 96 12.63 0.69 1.84
C ILE A 96 11.83 0.25 3.06
N PHE A 97 12.25 0.68 4.25
CA PHE A 97 11.59 0.27 5.48
C PHE A 97 10.11 0.66 5.48
N ALA A 98 9.26 -0.32 5.73
CA ALA A 98 7.87 -0.16 6.09
C ALA A 98 7.61 -0.85 7.43
N GLN A 99 6.91 -0.18 8.32
CA GLN A 99 6.58 -0.69 9.64
C GLN A 99 5.51 -1.78 9.53
N GLU A 100 5.45 -2.70 10.51
CA GLU A 100 4.37 -3.68 10.66
C GLU A 100 3.01 -2.96 10.69
N ASP A 101 2.07 -3.40 9.87
CA ASP A 101 0.87 -2.64 9.57
C ASP A 101 -0.04 -2.39 10.77
N ASN A 102 -0.21 -3.36 11.65
CA ASN A 102 -1.02 -3.17 12.87
C ASN A 102 -0.34 -2.21 13.85
N PHE A 103 0.99 -2.27 13.96
CA PHE A 103 1.75 -1.32 14.75
C PHE A 103 1.63 0.09 14.17
N TYR A 104 1.81 0.23 12.84
CA TYR A 104 1.65 1.51 12.14
C TYR A 104 0.21 2.04 12.28
N TYR A 105 -0.81 1.21 12.08
CA TYR A 105 -2.23 1.57 12.24
C TYR A 105 -2.54 2.20 13.60
N LEU A 106 -1.89 1.72 14.66
CA LEU A 106 -2.10 2.20 16.02
C LEU A 106 -1.21 3.38 16.41
N THR A 107 -0.07 3.57 15.76
CA THR A 107 0.94 4.55 16.17
C THR A 107 1.23 5.64 15.16
N GLY A 108 1.08 5.36 13.87
CA GLY A 108 1.58 6.20 12.79
C GLY A 108 3.10 6.34 12.79
N HIS A 109 3.83 5.46 13.47
CA HIS A 109 5.29 5.49 13.58
C HIS A 109 5.91 4.53 12.57
N ASN A 110 6.72 5.06 11.65
CA ASN A 110 7.34 4.32 10.56
C ASN A 110 8.87 4.33 10.65
N GLU A 111 9.40 4.03 11.83
CA GLU A 111 10.84 3.83 12.04
C GLU A 111 11.09 2.49 12.73
N GLU A 112 12.28 1.92 12.52
CA GLU A 112 12.69 0.63 13.06
C GLU A 112 12.81 0.62 14.60
N GLU A 113 12.68 -0.59 15.19
CA GLU A 113 12.97 -0.85 16.61
C GLU A 113 12.03 -0.09 17.58
N ALA A 114 10.74 -0.07 17.31
CA ALA A 114 9.74 0.53 18.19
C ALA A 114 8.90 -0.51 18.93
N GLY A 115 8.40 -0.16 20.10
CA GLY A 115 7.49 -0.99 20.89
C GLY A 115 6.32 -0.19 21.43
N LEU A 116 5.21 -0.85 21.72
CA LEU A 116 3.97 -0.25 22.20
C LEU A 116 3.40 -1.06 23.35
N ILE A 117 3.06 -0.39 24.44
CA ILE A 117 2.24 -0.95 25.51
C ILE A 117 0.97 -0.10 25.63
N ILE A 118 -0.20 -0.77 25.64
CA ILE A 118 -1.51 -0.17 25.89
C ILE A 118 -2.16 -0.91 27.06
N LEU A 119 -2.66 -0.19 28.06
CA LEU A 119 -3.38 -0.76 29.19
C LEU A 119 -4.88 -0.55 29.03
N PRO A 120 -5.71 -1.49 29.53
CA PRO A 120 -7.17 -1.32 29.55
C PRO A 120 -7.58 -0.10 30.38
N PRO A 121 -8.74 0.52 30.12
CA PRO A 121 -9.24 1.62 30.93
C PRO A 121 -9.33 1.24 32.40
N GLN A 122 -9.02 2.17 33.30
CA GLN A 122 -9.15 1.93 34.74
C GLN A 122 -10.66 1.84 35.10
N LYS A 123 -11.10 0.68 35.57
CA LYS A 123 -12.48 0.52 36.05
C LYS A 123 -12.62 1.20 37.41
N ILE A 124 -13.52 2.18 37.53
CA ILE A 124 -13.86 2.83 38.78
C ILE A 124 -14.54 1.81 39.70
N GLY A 125 -14.02 1.62 40.92
CA GLY A 125 -14.61 0.77 41.97
C GLY A 125 -14.24 -0.73 41.91
N ALA A 126 -13.42 -1.19 40.99
CA ALA A 126 -12.83 -2.52 41.02
C ALA A 126 -11.51 -2.51 41.81
N SER A 127 -11.19 -3.61 42.51
CA SER A 127 -9.83 -3.89 42.99
C SER A 127 -8.92 -4.20 41.79
N ALA A 128 -8.76 -3.20 40.89
CA ALA A 128 -7.86 -3.33 39.75
C ALA A 128 -6.42 -3.34 40.26
N PRO A 129 -5.52 -4.07 39.59
CA PRO A 129 -4.10 -4.01 39.91
C PRO A 129 -3.62 -2.56 39.93
N ALA A 130 -2.88 -2.19 40.99
CA ALA A 130 -2.41 -0.81 41.20
C ALA A 130 -1.25 -0.49 40.24
N TRP A 131 -1.54 -0.26 38.97
CA TRP A 131 -0.60 0.33 38.03
C TRP A 131 -0.75 1.87 38.10
N ASP A 132 0.32 2.54 38.55
CA ASP A 132 0.40 3.98 38.71
C ASP A 132 1.13 4.70 37.55
N GLY A 133 1.63 3.93 36.57
CA GLY A 133 2.32 4.43 35.39
C GLY A 133 1.41 4.85 34.24
N PRO A 134 2.00 5.29 33.11
CA PRO A 134 1.25 5.67 31.92
C PRO A 134 0.39 4.55 31.35
N ARG A 135 -0.76 4.91 30.78
CA ARG A 135 -1.69 3.93 30.19
C ARG A 135 -1.32 3.54 28.75
N GLU A 136 -0.57 4.40 28.08
CA GLU A 136 -0.01 4.17 26.75
C GLU A 136 1.47 4.56 26.77
N ILE A 137 2.34 3.70 26.27
CA ILE A 137 3.78 3.95 26.23
C ILE A 137 4.28 3.55 24.85
N LEU A 138 4.87 4.52 24.14
CA LEU A 138 5.66 4.25 22.95
C LEU A 138 7.12 4.09 23.37
N PHE A 139 7.74 3.00 22.94
CA PHE A 139 9.17 2.77 23.18
C PHE A 139 9.93 3.01 21.88
N LEU A 140 10.98 3.83 21.95
CA LEU A 140 11.85 4.16 20.84
C LEU A 140 13.31 3.86 21.18
N PRO A 141 14.16 3.63 20.17
CA PRO A 141 15.59 3.46 20.41
C PRO A 141 16.22 4.74 20.98
N SER A 142 17.23 4.59 21.82
CA SER A 142 18.05 5.71 22.26
C SER A 142 18.88 6.26 21.09
N LYS A 143 19.24 7.54 21.14
CA LYS A 143 20.15 8.17 20.17
C LYS A 143 21.41 7.35 19.93
N ASN A 144 21.72 7.11 18.66
CA ASN A 144 22.93 6.43 18.23
C ASN A 144 23.58 7.18 17.06
N PRO A 145 24.46 8.17 17.33
CA PRO A 145 25.08 8.96 16.28
C PRO A 145 25.92 8.16 15.28
N ALA A 146 26.40 6.98 15.65
CA ALA A 146 27.11 6.10 14.72
C ALA A 146 26.15 5.47 13.71
N LYS A 147 24.98 4.98 14.16
CA LYS A 147 23.93 4.41 13.29
C LYS A 147 23.28 5.50 12.42
N GLU A 148 23.07 6.70 12.98
CA GLU A 148 22.50 7.84 12.25
C GLU A 148 23.37 8.37 11.11
N LYS A 149 24.68 8.14 11.14
CA LYS A 149 25.58 8.44 10.01
C LYS A 149 25.31 7.55 8.79
N TRP A 150 24.76 6.37 9.00
CA TRP A 150 24.43 5.42 7.92
C TRP A 150 23.00 5.57 7.42
N ASN A 151 22.06 5.71 8.32
CA ASN A 151 20.63 5.58 8.02
C ASN A 151 19.85 6.90 8.16
N GLY A 152 20.53 8.02 8.48
CA GLY A 152 19.86 9.30 8.76
C GLY A 152 19.39 9.43 10.21
N LEU A 153 18.84 10.61 10.54
CA LEU A 153 18.32 10.91 11.87
C LEU A 153 17.08 10.07 12.18
N ARG A 154 16.97 9.61 13.42
CA ARG A 154 15.83 8.85 13.93
C ARG A 154 15.23 9.50 15.16
N MET A 155 13.93 9.27 15.37
CA MET A 155 13.25 9.68 16.58
C MET A 155 13.79 8.95 17.79
N SER A 156 13.92 9.69 18.91
CA SER A 156 14.42 9.15 20.17
C SER A 156 13.63 9.75 21.34
N PRO A 157 13.49 9.03 22.46
CA PRO A 157 12.81 9.55 23.65
C PRO A 157 13.41 10.87 24.19
N SER A 158 14.69 11.12 23.89
CA SER A 158 15.39 12.36 24.31
C SER A 158 15.18 13.54 23.37
N ASP A 159 14.46 13.39 22.26
CA ASP A 159 14.26 14.49 21.31
C ASP A 159 13.33 15.56 21.88
N PRO A 160 13.65 16.84 21.68
CA PRO A 160 12.74 17.91 22.05
C PRO A 160 11.39 17.78 21.32
N GLY A 161 10.30 17.85 22.09
CA GLY A 161 8.94 17.78 21.54
C GLY A 161 8.53 16.41 21.02
N ILE A 162 9.18 15.33 21.42
CA ILE A 162 8.88 13.96 20.95
C ILE A 162 7.42 13.58 21.20
N GLN A 163 6.80 14.02 22.32
CA GLN A 163 5.40 13.79 22.64
C GLN A 163 4.47 14.41 21.60
N ALA A 164 4.76 15.64 21.19
CA ALA A 164 3.96 16.32 20.17
C ALA A 164 4.13 15.68 18.79
N ARG A 165 5.34 15.20 18.47
CA ARG A 165 5.64 14.52 17.20
C ARG A 165 4.94 13.16 17.10
N THR A 166 5.02 12.36 18.15
CA THR A 166 4.47 10.99 18.17
C THR A 166 3.00 10.91 18.58
N GLY A 167 2.49 11.92 19.29
CA GLY A 167 1.14 11.91 19.86
C GLY A 167 1.00 11.03 21.11
N PHE A 168 2.11 10.59 21.71
CA PHE A 168 2.14 9.85 22.96
C PHE A 168 2.56 10.75 24.11
N ALA A 169 1.80 10.73 25.21
CA ALA A 169 2.18 11.43 26.42
C ALA A 169 3.43 10.83 27.09
N SER A 170 3.64 9.52 26.92
CA SER A 170 4.80 8.80 27.41
C SER A 170 5.58 8.15 26.28
N VAL A 171 6.82 8.59 26.07
CA VAL A 171 7.78 8.00 25.13
C VAL A 171 9.02 7.63 25.94
N MET A 172 9.40 6.35 25.91
CA MET A 172 10.47 5.79 26.75
C MET A 172 11.55 5.08 25.93
N PRO A 173 12.77 4.93 26.46
CA PRO A 173 13.79 4.12 25.81
C PRO A 173 13.33 2.66 25.63
N PHE A 174 13.57 2.07 24.46
CA PHE A 174 13.21 0.69 24.16
C PHE A 174 13.81 -0.31 25.18
N ALA A 175 15.00 -0.01 25.69
CA ALA A 175 15.66 -0.83 26.73
C ALA A 175 14.85 -0.95 28.04
N GLU A 176 13.96 0.00 28.33
CA GLU A 176 13.13 -0.01 29.55
C GLU A 176 11.87 -0.91 29.42
N MET A 177 11.52 -1.30 28.20
CA MET A 177 10.31 -2.06 27.92
C MET A 177 10.23 -3.38 28.70
N ARG A 178 11.35 -4.09 28.83
CA ARG A 178 11.43 -5.35 29.61
C ARG A 178 11.05 -5.13 31.07
N ALA A 179 11.63 -4.13 31.72
CA ALA A 179 11.38 -3.87 33.15
C ALA A 179 9.91 -3.47 33.39
N ILE A 180 9.30 -2.76 32.46
CA ILE A 180 7.87 -2.42 32.51
C ILE A 180 7.01 -3.66 32.33
N LEU A 181 7.32 -4.50 31.33
CA LEU A 181 6.61 -5.76 31.08
C LEU A 181 6.63 -6.68 32.33
N GLU A 182 7.80 -6.84 32.96
CA GLU A 182 7.95 -7.64 34.16
C GLU A 182 7.09 -7.13 35.35
N LYS A 183 6.95 -5.80 35.47
CA LYS A 183 6.05 -5.20 36.48
C LYS A 183 4.59 -5.47 36.13
N LEU A 184 4.20 -5.28 34.86
CA LEU A 184 2.83 -5.51 34.40
C LEU A 184 2.42 -6.97 34.53
N ALA A 185 3.31 -7.91 34.21
CA ALA A 185 3.04 -9.35 34.31
C ALA A 185 2.82 -9.85 35.78
N LYS A 186 3.31 -9.09 36.77
CA LYS A 186 2.98 -9.36 38.18
C LYS A 186 1.57 -8.89 38.56
N LEU A 187 1.05 -7.90 37.86
CA LEU A 187 -0.26 -7.31 38.12
C LEU A 187 -1.36 -7.95 37.24
N TYR A 188 -1.00 -8.35 36.02
CA TYR A 188 -1.90 -8.92 35.03
C TYR A 188 -1.43 -10.33 34.64
N PRO A 189 -2.19 -11.38 34.94
CA PRO A 189 -1.79 -12.74 34.60
C PRO A 189 -1.92 -13.05 33.10
N THR A 190 -2.57 -12.15 32.34
CA THR A 190 -2.77 -12.24 30.91
C THR A 190 -2.18 -11.01 30.21
N LEU A 191 -1.60 -11.22 29.05
CA LEU A 191 -1.12 -10.16 28.15
C LEU A 191 -1.68 -10.44 26.76
N TYR A 192 -2.01 -9.38 26.03
CA TYR A 192 -2.37 -9.46 24.63
C TYR A 192 -1.16 -9.11 23.75
N THR A 193 -0.98 -9.86 22.67
CA THR A 193 -0.04 -9.58 21.58
C THR A 193 -0.55 -10.21 20.30
N ILE A 194 0.09 -9.98 19.17
CA ILE A 194 -0.20 -10.70 17.93
C ILE A 194 0.52 -12.06 18.04
N LEU A 195 -0.22 -13.15 17.94
CA LEU A 195 0.36 -14.48 17.98
C LEU A 195 0.75 -14.96 16.59
N PRO A 196 1.86 -15.72 16.45
CA PRO A 196 2.26 -16.26 15.16
C PRO A 196 1.23 -17.26 14.65
N TYR A 197 0.97 -17.22 13.33
CA TYR A 197 0.28 -18.32 12.67
C TYR A 197 1.20 -19.55 12.60
N GLU A 198 0.65 -20.73 12.81
CA GLU A 198 1.33 -21.96 12.47
C GLU A 198 1.45 -22.06 10.94
N LYS A 199 2.58 -21.63 10.42
CA LYS A 199 2.90 -21.80 8.99
C LYS A 199 3.67 -23.11 8.81
N GLU A 200 3.18 -23.96 7.93
CA GLU A 200 3.82 -25.24 7.57
C GLU A 200 5.25 -25.09 6.98
N ASN A 201 5.69 -23.90 6.59
CA ASN A 201 6.93 -23.66 5.84
C ASN A 201 8.00 -22.80 6.53
N GLY A 202 8.16 -22.92 7.84
CA GLY A 202 9.47 -22.76 8.47
C GLY A 202 10.19 -21.41 8.43
N GLY A 203 9.50 -20.27 8.28
CA GLY A 203 10.09 -18.96 8.61
C GLY A 203 10.08 -18.72 10.13
N TYR A 204 11.00 -17.85 10.63
CA TYR A 204 10.91 -17.32 11.99
C TYR A 204 10.10 -16.01 11.92
N PRO A 205 8.78 -16.05 12.06
CA PRO A 205 7.98 -14.84 11.88
C PRO A 205 8.26 -13.86 13.00
N HIS A 206 8.12 -12.58 12.71
CA HIS A 206 8.31 -11.49 13.66
C HIS A 206 7.51 -11.71 14.95
N GLU A 207 6.27 -12.15 14.84
CA GLU A 207 5.38 -12.42 15.97
C GLU A 207 5.95 -13.51 16.90
N LYS A 208 6.64 -14.50 16.33
CA LYS A 208 7.31 -15.53 17.14
C LYS A 208 8.47 -14.96 17.94
N GLU A 209 9.28 -14.08 17.35
CA GLU A 209 10.35 -13.38 18.07
C GLU A 209 9.78 -12.60 19.27
N VAL A 210 8.69 -11.88 19.07
CA VAL A 210 7.99 -11.12 20.11
C VAL A 210 7.49 -12.05 21.21
N VAL A 211 6.81 -13.15 20.86
CA VAL A 211 6.30 -14.14 21.83
C VAL A 211 7.42 -14.79 22.63
N ASP A 212 8.51 -15.20 21.99
CA ASP A 212 9.68 -15.79 22.66
C ASP A 212 10.34 -14.79 23.63
N TRP A 213 10.40 -13.52 23.22
CA TRP A 213 10.90 -12.46 24.08
C TRP A 213 9.98 -12.21 25.30
N ILE A 214 8.65 -12.23 25.12
CA ILE A 214 7.70 -12.10 26.22
C ILE A 214 7.84 -13.30 27.17
N HIS A 215 7.90 -14.53 26.68
CA HIS A 215 8.10 -15.72 27.53
C HIS A 215 9.38 -15.68 28.33
N THR A 216 10.46 -15.12 27.75
CA THR A 216 11.73 -14.93 28.46
C THR A 216 11.63 -13.86 29.55
N SER A 217 10.85 -12.79 29.32
CA SER A 217 10.73 -11.64 30.21
C SER A 217 9.63 -11.81 31.27
N ALA A 218 8.58 -12.54 30.95
CA ALA A 218 7.39 -12.74 31.78
C ALA A 218 6.84 -14.18 31.62
N PRO A 219 7.61 -15.21 32.05
CA PRO A 219 7.27 -16.62 31.77
C PRO A 219 5.95 -17.10 32.37
N GLN A 220 5.42 -16.39 33.36
CA GLN A 220 4.13 -16.71 34.00
C GLN A 220 2.93 -16.11 33.26
N ALA A 221 3.14 -15.19 32.32
CA ALA A 221 2.04 -14.52 31.61
C ALA A 221 1.37 -15.47 30.61
N LYS A 222 0.04 -15.48 30.61
CA LYS A 222 -0.75 -16.13 29.57
C LYS A 222 -0.91 -15.15 28.39
N LEU A 223 -0.61 -15.61 27.19
CA LEU A 223 -0.79 -14.77 25.98
C LEU A 223 -2.14 -15.02 25.35
N ARG A 224 -2.74 -13.94 24.84
CA ARG A 224 -3.94 -13.93 24.01
C ARG A 224 -3.68 -13.16 22.73
N ASP A 225 -4.28 -13.62 21.64
CA ASP A 225 -4.20 -12.92 20.37
C ASP A 225 -5.09 -11.68 20.37
N ILE A 226 -4.53 -10.54 19.94
CA ILE A 226 -5.24 -9.27 19.77
C ILE A 226 -5.60 -8.99 18.31
N ARG A 227 -5.13 -9.84 17.39
CA ARG A 227 -5.21 -9.63 15.96
C ARG A 227 -6.62 -9.29 15.50
N SER A 228 -7.61 -10.12 15.80
CA SER A 228 -8.99 -9.92 15.37
C SER A 228 -9.63 -8.61 15.86
N ASN A 229 -9.18 -8.09 17.02
CA ASN A 229 -9.65 -6.80 17.51
C ASN A 229 -9.08 -5.64 16.69
N ILE A 230 -7.82 -5.74 16.25
CA ILE A 230 -7.19 -4.71 15.40
C ILE A 230 -7.76 -4.79 13.99
N GLU A 231 -7.89 -5.99 13.44
CA GLU A 231 -8.47 -6.26 12.12
C GLU A 231 -9.88 -5.66 12.00
N ALA A 232 -10.74 -5.88 12.99
CA ALA A 232 -12.09 -5.30 13.03
C ALA A 232 -12.09 -3.76 13.06
N LEU A 233 -11.02 -3.12 13.56
CA LEU A 233 -10.87 -1.67 13.49
C LEU A 233 -10.38 -1.19 12.13
N ARG A 234 -9.54 -1.99 11.43
CA ARG A 234 -9.00 -1.71 10.10
C ARG A 234 -10.06 -1.86 9.01
N GLU A 235 -11.01 -2.77 9.19
CA GLU A 235 -12.05 -3.07 8.21
C GLU A 235 -12.88 -1.82 7.83
N ILE A 236 -13.20 -0.95 8.79
CA ILE A 236 -13.95 0.30 8.57
C ILE A 236 -12.99 1.47 8.48
N LYS A 237 -12.79 1.97 7.27
CA LYS A 237 -11.82 3.01 6.97
C LYS A 237 -12.29 4.40 7.43
N SER A 238 -11.40 5.14 8.09
CA SER A 238 -11.60 6.56 8.40
C SER A 238 -11.61 7.42 7.12
N PRO A 239 -12.12 8.66 7.16
CA PRO A 239 -12.02 9.57 6.02
C PRO A 239 -10.57 9.84 5.56
N GLY A 240 -9.59 9.82 6.48
CA GLY A 240 -8.18 9.98 6.16
C GLY A 240 -7.63 8.77 5.41
N GLU A 241 -7.95 7.56 5.86
CA GLU A 241 -7.58 6.31 5.16
C GLU A 241 -8.19 6.26 3.77
N VAL A 242 -9.45 6.64 3.62
CA VAL A 242 -10.10 6.73 2.30
C VAL A 242 -9.41 7.74 1.39
N ALA A 243 -8.90 8.87 1.94
CA ALA A 243 -8.16 9.84 1.15
C ALA A 243 -6.81 9.27 0.65
N PHE A 244 -6.07 8.54 1.49
CA PHE A 244 -4.82 7.88 1.10
C PHE A 244 -5.07 6.78 0.06
N LEU A 245 -6.07 5.93 0.27
CA LEU A 245 -6.50 4.94 -0.72
C LEU A 245 -6.87 5.59 -2.06
N THR A 246 -7.65 6.68 -2.02
CA THR A 246 -8.02 7.40 -3.24
C THR A 246 -6.78 7.91 -3.99
N GLN A 247 -5.76 8.40 -3.27
CA GLN A 247 -4.51 8.85 -3.90
C GLN A 247 -3.74 7.67 -4.52
N ALA A 248 -3.63 6.55 -3.84
CA ALA A 248 -3.02 5.33 -4.38
C ALA A 248 -3.75 4.83 -5.64
N ILE A 249 -5.08 4.84 -5.61
CA ILE A 249 -5.95 4.47 -6.73
C ILE A 249 -5.73 5.41 -7.93
N GLU A 250 -5.69 6.72 -7.72
CA GLU A 250 -5.46 7.70 -8.80
C GLU A 250 -4.09 7.50 -9.46
N LEU A 251 -3.04 7.19 -8.69
CA LEU A 251 -1.72 6.85 -9.23
C LEU A 251 -1.77 5.57 -10.08
N SER A 252 -2.49 4.56 -9.62
CA SER A 252 -2.67 3.29 -10.35
C SER A 252 -3.48 3.49 -11.64
N VAL A 253 -4.49 4.35 -11.62
CA VAL A 253 -5.24 4.76 -12.83
C VAL A 253 -4.31 5.44 -13.84
N ASP A 254 -3.42 6.34 -13.39
CA ASP A 254 -2.46 6.99 -14.29
C ASP A 254 -1.46 5.98 -14.87
N ALA A 255 -1.03 4.99 -14.10
CA ALA A 255 -0.15 3.91 -14.55
C ALA A 255 -0.83 3.04 -15.61
N GLN A 256 -2.09 2.62 -15.38
CA GLN A 256 -2.90 1.89 -16.34
C GLN A 256 -3.05 2.64 -17.67
N LEU A 257 -3.37 3.94 -17.61
CA LEU A 257 -3.49 4.79 -18.80
C LEU A 257 -2.15 4.95 -19.51
N ALA A 258 -1.03 5.01 -18.80
CA ALA A 258 0.30 5.07 -19.39
C ALA A 258 0.65 3.75 -20.09
N ALA A 259 0.32 2.62 -19.48
CA ALA A 259 0.48 1.29 -20.08
C ALA A 259 -0.33 1.13 -21.37
N MET A 260 -1.61 1.54 -21.38
CA MET A 260 -2.47 1.54 -22.57
C MET A 260 -1.85 2.37 -23.71
N ARG A 261 -1.29 3.54 -23.40
CA ARG A 261 -0.64 4.42 -24.40
C ARG A 261 0.67 3.86 -24.91
N MET A 262 1.40 3.10 -24.11
CA MET A 262 2.69 2.51 -24.48
C MET A 262 2.53 1.20 -25.27
N MET A 263 1.48 0.45 -24.99
CA MET A 263 1.26 -0.92 -25.45
C MET A 263 1.36 -1.05 -26.98
N ARG A 264 2.11 -2.07 -27.41
CA ARG A 264 2.23 -2.51 -28.79
C ARG A 264 2.95 -3.86 -28.86
N PRO A 265 2.79 -4.65 -29.92
CA PRO A 265 3.59 -5.84 -30.16
C PRO A 265 5.07 -5.51 -30.23
N GLY A 266 5.91 -6.43 -29.76
CA GLY A 266 7.36 -6.31 -29.76
C GLY A 266 7.96 -5.83 -28.44
N LEU A 267 7.18 -5.22 -27.53
CA LEU A 267 7.59 -4.93 -26.16
C LEU A 267 7.58 -6.22 -25.32
N HIS A 268 8.33 -6.23 -24.24
CA HIS A 268 8.25 -7.28 -23.23
C HIS A 268 7.32 -6.86 -22.07
N GLU A 269 6.78 -7.83 -21.37
CA GLU A 269 5.92 -7.61 -20.19
C GLU A 269 6.63 -6.72 -19.15
N TYR A 270 7.93 -6.94 -18.89
CA TYR A 270 8.70 -6.10 -17.95
C TYR A 270 8.83 -4.64 -18.37
N GLU A 271 8.79 -4.32 -19.69
CA GLU A 271 8.87 -2.92 -20.13
C GLU A 271 7.58 -2.16 -19.79
N ILE A 272 6.42 -2.85 -19.88
CA ILE A 272 5.14 -2.29 -19.47
C ILE A 272 5.10 -2.14 -17.94
N ALA A 273 5.49 -3.16 -17.18
CA ALA A 273 5.58 -3.11 -15.73
C ALA A 273 6.48 -1.96 -15.25
N ALA A 274 7.67 -1.82 -15.84
CA ALA A 274 8.60 -0.74 -15.51
C ALA A 274 7.99 0.65 -15.75
N LYS A 275 7.19 0.81 -16.82
CA LYS A 275 6.47 2.07 -17.09
C LYS A 275 5.42 2.38 -16.04
N MET A 276 4.70 1.36 -15.55
CA MET A 276 3.69 1.53 -14.51
C MET A 276 4.33 1.93 -13.18
N VAL A 277 5.41 1.24 -12.79
CA VAL A 277 6.20 1.58 -11.58
C VAL A 277 6.82 2.99 -11.67
N GLU A 278 7.31 3.40 -12.86
CA GLU A 278 7.81 4.77 -13.07
C GLU A 278 6.71 5.80 -12.77
N VAL A 279 5.49 5.59 -13.25
CA VAL A 279 4.36 6.51 -13.02
C VAL A 279 4.02 6.59 -11.53
N HIS A 280 3.95 5.45 -10.84
CA HIS A 280 3.73 5.42 -9.39
C HIS A 280 4.80 6.20 -8.63
N ALA A 281 6.07 5.90 -8.89
CA ALA A 281 7.20 6.54 -8.22
C ALA A 281 7.26 8.05 -8.48
N MET A 282 7.02 8.47 -9.72
CA MET A 282 6.98 9.91 -10.10
C MET A 282 5.78 10.64 -9.49
N GLY A 283 4.69 9.94 -9.24
CA GLY A 283 3.50 10.45 -8.57
C GLY A 283 3.60 10.50 -7.05
N GLY A 284 4.70 10.01 -6.46
CA GLY A 284 4.95 10.06 -5.02
C GLY A 284 4.61 8.78 -4.25
N SER A 285 4.25 7.70 -4.94
CA SER A 285 4.14 6.37 -4.31
C SER A 285 5.44 6.00 -3.61
N GLU A 286 5.33 5.41 -2.43
CA GLU A 286 6.48 4.99 -1.63
C GLU A 286 7.02 3.63 -2.10
N ALA A 287 6.11 2.77 -2.51
CA ALA A 287 6.37 1.42 -2.99
C ALA A 287 5.22 0.95 -3.90
N GLU A 288 5.36 -0.23 -4.48
CA GLU A 288 4.24 -0.96 -5.05
C GLU A 288 3.50 -1.67 -3.92
N GLY A 289 2.17 -1.75 -3.99
CA GLY A 289 1.36 -2.52 -3.05
C GLY A 289 1.63 -4.03 -3.16
N TYR A 290 1.98 -4.46 -4.38
CA TYR A 290 2.40 -5.81 -4.74
C TYR A 290 3.22 -5.78 -6.03
N ALA A 291 3.88 -6.90 -6.36
CA ALA A 291 4.64 -6.99 -7.61
C ALA A 291 3.70 -6.84 -8.81
N PRO A 292 3.99 -5.93 -9.77
CA PRO A 292 3.14 -5.75 -10.95
C PRO A 292 2.91 -7.05 -11.72
N ILE A 293 1.69 -7.31 -12.12
CA ILE A 293 1.29 -8.42 -12.97
C ILE A 293 1.04 -7.90 -14.38
N VAL A 294 1.85 -8.35 -15.34
CA VAL A 294 1.66 -8.06 -16.76
C VAL A 294 1.71 -9.39 -17.49
N GLY A 295 0.55 -9.98 -17.74
CA GLY A 295 0.44 -11.31 -18.35
C GLY A 295 -0.07 -11.24 -19.79
N ALA A 296 0.79 -11.52 -20.78
CA ALA A 296 0.45 -11.50 -22.21
C ALA A 296 0.15 -12.88 -22.76
N GLY A 297 -0.88 -13.01 -23.60
CA GLY A 297 -1.27 -14.25 -24.25
C GLY A 297 -1.51 -15.37 -23.23
N PRO A 298 -0.78 -16.51 -23.28
CA PRO A 298 -0.95 -17.61 -22.33
C PRO A 298 -0.72 -17.21 -20.88
N ASN A 299 0.14 -16.20 -20.60
CA ASN A 299 0.41 -15.71 -19.25
C ASN A 299 -0.79 -14.98 -18.65
N SER A 300 -1.71 -14.48 -19.46
CA SER A 300 -2.96 -13.86 -18.99
C SER A 300 -3.86 -14.81 -18.17
N THR A 301 -3.64 -16.12 -18.29
CA THR A 301 -4.40 -17.14 -17.55
C THR A 301 -3.81 -17.51 -16.19
N ALA A 302 -2.66 -16.97 -15.82
CA ALA A 302 -2.05 -17.13 -14.50
C ALA A 302 -2.41 -15.94 -13.61
N LEU A 303 -3.06 -16.19 -12.48
CA LEU A 303 -3.64 -15.14 -11.62
C LEU A 303 -2.58 -14.16 -11.09
N HIS A 304 -1.48 -14.67 -10.54
CA HIS A 304 -0.37 -13.87 -9.99
C HIS A 304 0.91 -14.15 -10.79
N TYR A 305 0.90 -13.77 -12.09
CA TYR A 305 2.06 -13.95 -12.96
C TYR A 305 3.12 -12.89 -12.69
N ASP A 306 4.30 -13.31 -12.23
CA ASP A 306 5.39 -12.45 -11.75
C ASP A 306 6.68 -12.47 -12.59
N LYS A 307 6.77 -13.35 -13.61
CA LYS A 307 8.03 -13.54 -14.37
C LYS A 307 8.31 -12.43 -15.37
N LEU A 308 7.28 -11.79 -15.91
CA LEU A 308 7.34 -10.65 -16.82
C LEU A 308 8.29 -10.81 -18.02
N ALA A 309 8.48 -12.04 -18.51
CA ALA A 309 9.56 -12.36 -19.44
C ALA A 309 9.12 -12.45 -20.92
N ARG A 310 7.80 -12.59 -21.17
CA ARG A 310 7.29 -12.82 -22.52
C ARG A 310 7.33 -11.52 -23.35
N LYS A 311 7.68 -11.68 -24.62
CA LYS A 311 7.49 -10.65 -25.64
C LYS A 311 6.01 -10.65 -26.07
N ILE A 312 5.38 -9.50 -26.05
CA ILE A 312 4.00 -9.30 -26.48
C ILE A 312 3.92 -9.48 -27.99
N GLU A 313 3.07 -10.36 -28.44
CA GLU A 313 2.86 -10.68 -29.84
C GLU A 313 1.60 -10.04 -30.42
N ASP A 314 1.52 -9.97 -31.74
CA ASP A 314 0.32 -9.51 -32.40
C ASP A 314 -0.85 -10.47 -32.12
N GLY A 315 -1.98 -9.95 -31.68
CA GLY A 315 -3.14 -10.74 -31.28
C GLY A 315 -3.14 -11.24 -29.84
N ASP A 316 -2.09 -10.98 -29.03
CA ASP A 316 -2.14 -11.25 -27.59
C ASP A 316 -3.19 -10.36 -26.89
N ILE A 317 -3.84 -10.92 -25.87
CA ILE A 317 -4.52 -10.16 -24.83
C ILE A 317 -3.55 -10.01 -23.65
N VAL A 318 -3.62 -8.90 -22.92
CA VAL A 318 -2.69 -8.61 -21.83
C VAL A 318 -3.48 -8.20 -20.59
N VAL A 319 -3.34 -8.96 -19.51
CA VAL A 319 -3.82 -8.57 -18.18
C VAL A 319 -2.79 -7.66 -17.57
N LEU A 320 -3.22 -6.48 -17.11
CA LEU A 320 -2.42 -5.49 -16.39
C LEU A 320 -3.04 -5.33 -15.00
N ASP A 321 -2.32 -5.74 -13.97
CA ASP A 321 -2.79 -5.69 -12.59
C ASP A 321 -1.71 -5.06 -11.73
N VAL A 322 -2.03 -3.90 -11.12
CA VAL A 322 -1.06 -3.06 -10.44
C VAL A 322 -1.72 -2.15 -9.42
N GLY A 323 -1.09 -2.01 -8.29
CA GLY A 323 -1.48 -1.10 -7.21
C GLY A 323 -0.32 -0.29 -6.67
N ALA A 324 -0.45 1.03 -6.64
CA ALA A 324 0.46 1.92 -5.94
C ALA A 324 0.25 1.83 -4.43
N GLN A 325 1.32 2.04 -3.66
CA GLN A 325 1.22 2.25 -2.21
C GLN A 325 1.45 3.73 -1.90
N TYR A 326 0.48 4.40 -1.28
CA TYR A 326 0.58 5.80 -0.86
C TYR A 326 0.22 5.95 0.61
N ALA A 327 1.08 6.61 1.39
CA ALA A 327 0.96 6.73 2.85
C ALA A 327 0.82 5.37 3.58
N GLY A 328 1.36 4.30 2.97
CA GLY A 328 1.23 2.92 3.41
C GLY A 328 -0.02 2.19 2.92
N TYR A 329 -0.99 2.87 2.29
CA TYR A 329 -2.24 2.28 1.80
C TYR A 329 -2.09 1.84 0.35
N SER A 330 -2.56 0.64 0.05
CA SER A 330 -2.42 -0.01 -1.26
C SER A 330 -3.71 0.04 -2.06
N ALA A 331 -3.61 0.44 -3.34
CA ALA A 331 -4.67 0.25 -4.34
C ALA A 331 -4.57 -1.15 -4.96
N ASP A 332 -5.63 -1.58 -5.65
CA ASP A 332 -5.64 -2.80 -6.45
C ASP A 332 -6.52 -2.64 -7.69
N ILE A 333 -5.89 -2.55 -8.87
CA ILE A 333 -6.62 -2.26 -10.11
C ILE A 333 -6.15 -3.12 -11.27
N THR A 334 -7.06 -3.89 -11.83
CA THR A 334 -6.81 -4.65 -13.07
C THR A 334 -7.55 -4.08 -14.28
N ARG A 335 -6.85 -4.03 -15.40
CA ARG A 335 -7.45 -3.94 -16.75
C ARG A 335 -6.86 -5.00 -17.65
N THR A 336 -7.70 -5.50 -18.55
CA THR A 336 -7.26 -6.38 -19.65
C THR A 336 -7.38 -5.64 -20.97
N ILE A 337 -6.29 -5.60 -21.75
CA ILE A 337 -6.22 -4.84 -23.00
C ILE A 337 -5.66 -5.67 -24.15
N PRO A 338 -5.97 -5.35 -25.42
CA PRO A 338 -5.38 -6.03 -26.57
C PRO A 338 -3.93 -5.56 -26.79
N GLY A 339 -2.98 -6.48 -26.97
CA GLY A 339 -1.58 -6.16 -27.17
C GLY A 339 -1.27 -5.31 -28.40
N ASN A 340 -2.10 -5.38 -29.44
CA ASN A 340 -1.97 -4.61 -30.69
C ASN A 340 -2.94 -3.42 -30.79
N GLY A 341 -3.76 -3.15 -29.75
CA GLY A 341 -4.72 -2.04 -29.74
C GLY A 341 -6.11 -2.41 -30.28
N LYS A 342 -6.37 -3.65 -30.65
CA LYS A 342 -7.66 -4.11 -31.16
C LYS A 342 -8.03 -5.48 -30.63
N PHE A 343 -9.15 -5.60 -29.94
CA PHE A 343 -9.67 -6.89 -29.51
C PHE A 343 -10.08 -7.76 -30.72
N THR A 344 -9.69 -9.04 -30.71
CA THR A 344 -10.30 -10.01 -31.61
C THR A 344 -11.77 -10.22 -31.23
N PRO A 345 -12.62 -10.75 -32.13
CA PRO A 345 -14.02 -11.01 -31.77
C PRO A 345 -14.18 -11.90 -30.52
N ARG A 346 -13.30 -12.90 -30.36
CA ARG A 346 -13.35 -13.79 -29.19
C ARG A 346 -12.89 -13.12 -27.91
N GLN A 347 -11.81 -12.34 -27.96
CA GLN A 347 -11.35 -11.56 -26.82
C GLN A 347 -12.43 -10.58 -26.36
N ARG A 348 -13.05 -9.90 -27.30
CA ARG A 348 -14.13 -8.95 -27.01
C ARG A 348 -15.33 -9.62 -26.37
N GLU A 349 -15.76 -10.78 -26.89
CA GLU A 349 -16.84 -11.59 -26.31
C GLU A 349 -16.58 -11.90 -24.84
N ILE A 350 -15.40 -12.44 -24.50
CA ILE A 350 -15.05 -12.77 -23.11
C ILE A 350 -14.92 -11.51 -22.25
N TYR A 351 -14.32 -10.45 -22.80
CA TYR A 351 -14.19 -9.17 -22.09
C TYR A 351 -15.57 -8.59 -21.72
N GLU A 352 -16.51 -8.57 -22.65
CA GLU A 352 -17.87 -8.05 -22.43
C GLU A 352 -18.66 -8.91 -21.43
N ILE A 353 -18.42 -10.23 -21.37
CA ILE A 353 -19.00 -11.09 -20.32
C ILE A 353 -18.45 -10.73 -18.94
N VAL A 354 -17.12 -10.53 -18.80
CA VAL A 354 -16.51 -10.12 -17.53
C VAL A 354 -17.00 -8.74 -17.10
N LEU A 355 -17.07 -7.78 -18.03
CA LEU A 355 -17.60 -6.44 -17.76
C LEU A 355 -19.08 -6.49 -17.34
N GLY A 356 -19.88 -7.31 -17.99
CA GLY A 356 -21.28 -7.54 -17.65
C GLY A 356 -21.44 -8.15 -16.26
N ALA A 357 -20.57 -9.09 -15.90
CA ALA A 357 -20.52 -9.71 -14.58
C ALA A 357 -20.14 -8.71 -13.48
N GLN A 358 -19.15 -7.86 -13.74
CA GLN A 358 -18.78 -6.78 -12.81
C GLN A 358 -19.94 -5.78 -12.62
N ASN A 359 -20.60 -5.37 -13.71
CA ASN A 359 -21.76 -4.48 -13.63
C ASN A 359 -22.93 -5.11 -12.87
N ALA A 360 -23.14 -6.43 -13.00
CA ALA A 360 -24.15 -7.16 -12.23
C ALA A 360 -23.82 -7.13 -10.71
N ALA A 361 -22.56 -7.36 -10.34
CA ALA A 361 -22.11 -7.23 -8.96
C ALA A 361 -22.34 -5.81 -8.44
N LEU A 362 -21.85 -4.80 -9.14
CA LEU A 362 -21.94 -3.37 -8.76
C LEU A 362 -23.40 -2.93 -8.60
N SER A 363 -24.32 -3.44 -9.43
CA SER A 363 -25.75 -3.15 -9.30
C SER A 363 -26.40 -3.72 -8.02
N ALA A 364 -25.82 -4.77 -7.45
CA ALA A 364 -26.30 -5.42 -6.24
C ALA A 364 -25.63 -4.90 -4.96
N ILE A 365 -24.43 -4.33 -5.07
CA ILE A 365 -23.60 -3.91 -3.93
C ILE A 365 -24.22 -2.74 -3.18
N LYS A 366 -24.45 -2.93 -1.88
CA LYS A 366 -24.90 -1.97 -0.90
C LYS A 366 -24.69 -2.55 0.50
N PRO A 367 -24.81 -1.77 1.58
CA PRO A 367 -24.77 -2.31 2.94
C PRO A 367 -25.70 -3.50 3.15
N GLY A 368 -25.21 -4.51 3.85
CA GLY A 368 -25.94 -5.75 4.14
C GLY A 368 -25.87 -6.84 3.05
N VAL A 369 -25.21 -6.56 1.93
CA VAL A 369 -24.99 -7.59 0.89
C VAL A 369 -23.88 -8.53 1.33
N ASP A 370 -24.13 -9.83 1.19
CA ASP A 370 -23.13 -10.87 1.38
C ASP A 370 -22.21 -10.93 0.15
N PHE A 371 -20.91 -10.81 0.38
CA PHE A 371 -19.87 -10.84 -0.66
C PHE A 371 -19.23 -12.24 -0.82
N CYS A 372 -19.54 -13.15 0.08
CA CYS A 372 -18.90 -14.43 0.26
C CYS A 372 -19.13 -15.41 -0.90
N GLN A 373 -18.08 -16.11 -1.28
CA GLN A 373 -18.14 -17.19 -2.28
C GLN A 373 -19.11 -18.33 -1.91
N LYS A 374 -19.31 -18.58 -0.62
CA LYS A 374 -20.15 -19.68 -0.11
C LYS A 374 -21.63 -19.32 0.02
N GLY A 375 -21.99 -18.05 -0.11
CA GLY A 375 -23.37 -17.58 0.07
C GLY A 375 -24.25 -17.91 -1.13
N SER A 376 -25.41 -18.52 -0.90
CA SER A 376 -26.36 -18.86 -1.98
C SER A 376 -27.03 -17.64 -2.65
N LYS A 377 -26.94 -16.46 -2.00
CA LYS A 377 -27.49 -15.16 -2.47
C LYS A 377 -26.43 -14.07 -2.45
N SER A 378 -25.16 -14.43 -2.46
CA SER A 378 -24.05 -13.47 -2.41
C SER A 378 -23.83 -12.77 -3.75
N ALA A 379 -23.11 -11.66 -3.73
CA ALA A 379 -22.65 -10.98 -4.94
C ALA A 379 -21.76 -11.91 -5.80
N TYR A 380 -20.91 -12.74 -5.17
CA TYR A 380 -20.15 -13.78 -5.87
C TYR A 380 -21.06 -14.73 -6.68
N LYS A 381 -22.12 -15.25 -6.06
CA LYS A 381 -23.03 -16.19 -6.72
C LYS A 381 -23.72 -15.55 -7.91
N LEU A 382 -24.10 -14.27 -7.80
CA LEU A 382 -24.67 -13.49 -8.90
C LEU A 382 -23.70 -13.41 -10.08
N VAL A 383 -22.44 -13.10 -9.83
CA VAL A 383 -21.37 -13.03 -10.83
C VAL A 383 -21.12 -14.40 -11.48
N TYR A 384 -20.99 -15.44 -10.65
CA TYR A 384 -20.80 -16.79 -11.16
C TYR A 384 -21.93 -17.23 -12.09
N ASP A 385 -23.19 -16.99 -11.70
CA ASP A 385 -24.36 -17.34 -12.52
C ASP A 385 -24.43 -16.52 -13.80
N TYR A 386 -24.05 -15.23 -13.73
CA TYR A 386 -23.96 -14.39 -14.91
C TYR A 386 -22.95 -14.97 -15.91
N ILE A 387 -21.71 -15.20 -15.49
CA ILE A 387 -20.66 -15.78 -16.34
C ILE A 387 -21.08 -17.14 -16.89
N ASN A 388 -21.68 -17.99 -16.06
CA ASN A 388 -22.09 -19.35 -16.43
C ASN A 388 -23.21 -19.40 -17.49
N SER A 389 -24.04 -18.34 -17.54
CA SER A 389 -25.17 -18.27 -18.46
C SER A 389 -24.92 -17.47 -19.75
N HIS A 390 -23.89 -16.60 -19.77
CA HIS A 390 -23.67 -15.65 -20.87
C HIS A 390 -22.58 -16.08 -21.86
N GLY A 391 -21.85 -17.17 -21.60
CA GLY A 391 -20.82 -17.60 -22.53
C GLY A 391 -20.49 -19.08 -22.43
N LYS A 392 -19.78 -19.55 -23.47
CA LYS A 392 -19.28 -20.92 -23.57
C LYS A 392 -17.84 -20.90 -24.07
N ASN A 393 -17.05 -21.90 -23.65
CA ASN A 393 -15.74 -22.14 -24.25
C ASN A 393 -15.92 -22.73 -25.69
N LEU A 394 -14.82 -22.89 -26.42
CA LEU A 394 -14.85 -23.43 -27.80
C LEU A 394 -15.39 -24.86 -27.88
N GLN A 395 -15.50 -25.60 -26.78
CA GLN A 395 -16.09 -26.92 -26.68
C GLN A 395 -17.59 -26.86 -26.31
N GLY A 396 -18.19 -25.67 -26.24
CA GLY A 396 -19.60 -25.47 -25.93
C GLY A 396 -19.96 -25.60 -24.43
N LYS A 397 -18.97 -25.66 -23.51
CA LYS A 397 -19.22 -25.75 -22.09
C LYS A 397 -19.39 -24.34 -21.46
N PRO A 398 -20.25 -24.20 -20.45
CA PRO A 398 -20.43 -22.92 -19.75
C PRO A 398 -19.13 -22.40 -19.13
N LEU A 399 -19.01 -21.06 -18.97
CA LEU A 399 -17.79 -20.38 -18.49
C LEU A 399 -17.68 -20.24 -16.99
N GLY A 400 -18.72 -20.54 -16.21
CA GLY A 400 -18.65 -20.45 -14.74
C GLY A 400 -17.44 -21.13 -14.10
N PRO A 401 -17.04 -22.36 -14.51
CA PRO A 401 -15.85 -23.03 -13.97
C PRO A 401 -14.51 -22.33 -14.25
N TYR A 402 -14.46 -21.34 -15.13
CA TYR A 402 -13.28 -20.55 -15.44
C TYR A 402 -13.16 -19.27 -14.59
N PHE A 403 -14.16 -18.98 -13.73
CA PHE A 403 -14.07 -17.99 -12.67
C PHE A 403 -13.60 -18.70 -11.40
N ILE A 404 -12.30 -18.65 -11.13
CA ILE A 404 -11.59 -19.54 -10.19
C ILE A 404 -11.11 -18.89 -8.89
N HIS A 405 -11.46 -17.62 -8.64
CA HIS A 405 -11.12 -16.88 -7.42
C HIS A 405 -12.34 -16.19 -6.81
N GLY A 406 -12.14 -15.45 -5.72
CA GLY A 406 -13.16 -14.62 -5.08
C GLY A 406 -13.66 -13.49 -5.98
N LEU A 407 -14.72 -12.81 -5.55
CA LEU A 407 -15.22 -11.62 -6.28
C LEU A 407 -14.39 -10.37 -5.92
N GLY A 408 -13.68 -10.39 -4.80
CA GLY A 408 -12.87 -9.30 -4.31
C GLY A 408 -12.51 -9.49 -2.84
N HIS A 409 -11.84 -8.51 -2.28
CA HIS A 409 -11.33 -8.48 -0.90
C HIS A 409 -11.29 -7.04 -0.37
N ASP A 410 -11.08 -6.87 0.93
CA ASP A 410 -10.78 -5.59 1.53
C ASP A 410 -9.40 -5.10 1.11
N ILE A 411 -9.25 -3.78 0.93
CA ILE A 411 -7.97 -3.10 0.71
C ILE A 411 -7.71 -2.06 1.79
N GLY A 412 -6.44 -1.84 2.11
CA GLY A 412 -6.03 -0.91 3.17
C GLY A 412 -4.52 -0.75 3.24
N LEU A 413 -3.94 -0.90 4.44
CA LEU A 413 -2.49 -0.96 4.63
C LEU A 413 -1.91 -2.20 3.95
N ASP A 414 -2.59 -3.33 4.02
CA ASP A 414 -2.32 -4.48 3.17
C ASP A 414 -3.15 -4.39 1.88
N VAL A 415 -2.63 -4.92 0.77
CA VAL A 415 -3.42 -5.09 -0.46
C VAL A 415 -4.57 -6.05 -0.23
N HIS A 416 -4.34 -7.17 0.47
CA HIS A 416 -5.38 -8.02 1.02
C HIS A 416 -5.57 -7.66 2.50
N ASP A 417 -6.26 -6.52 2.74
CA ASP A 417 -6.45 -6.01 4.09
C ASP A 417 -7.33 -6.96 4.91
N PRO A 418 -7.04 -7.14 6.19
CA PRO A 418 -7.82 -8.04 7.01
C PRO A 418 -9.28 -7.58 7.12
N GLY A 419 -10.18 -8.54 6.96
CA GLY A 419 -11.62 -8.40 7.10
C GLY A 419 -12.27 -9.77 7.28
N GLU A 420 -13.48 -9.80 7.82
CA GLU A 420 -14.24 -11.04 7.91
C GLU A 420 -14.90 -11.35 6.56
N TYR A 421 -14.24 -12.16 5.75
CA TYR A 421 -14.58 -12.42 4.34
C TYR A 421 -16.05 -12.79 4.05
N CYS A 422 -16.78 -13.35 5.02
CA CYS A 422 -18.20 -13.72 4.88
C CYS A 422 -19.14 -12.81 5.68
N LYS A 423 -18.66 -11.66 6.12
CA LYS A 423 -19.47 -10.63 6.77
C LYS A 423 -20.24 -9.81 5.72
N PRO A 424 -21.50 -9.43 5.99
CA PRO A 424 -22.21 -8.47 5.13
C PRO A 424 -21.47 -7.13 5.04
N LEU A 425 -21.48 -6.53 3.85
CA LEU A 425 -20.84 -5.23 3.62
C LEU A 425 -21.39 -4.14 4.56
N GLU A 426 -20.51 -3.33 5.13
CA GLU A 426 -20.84 -2.21 5.99
C GLU A 426 -20.30 -0.88 5.43
N PRO A 427 -20.97 0.26 5.72
CA PRO A 427 -20.46 1.57 5.34
C PRO A 427 -19.05 1.82 5.90
N GLY A 428 -18.17 2.32 5.06
CA GLY A 428 -16.75 2.58 5.39
C GLY A 428 -15.80 1.45 4.98
N MET A 429 -16.27 0.28 4.57
CA MET A 429 -15.43 -0.73 3.92
C MET A 429 -14.96 -0.22 2.55
N VAL A 430 -13.71 -0.49 2.20
CA VAL A 430 -13.15 -0.31 0.84
C VAL A 430 -12.73 -1.67 0.33
N ILE A 431 -13.32 -2.06 -0.81
CA ILE A 431 -13.16 -3.41 -1.37
C ILE A 431 -12.88 -3.36 -2.86
N THR A 432 -12.25 -4.41 -3.39
CA THR A 432 -12.16 -4.66 -4.82
C THR A 432 -13.44 -5.33 -5.36
N VAL A 433 -13.69 -5.18 -6.67
CA VAL A 433 -14.70 -5.93 -7.43
C VAL A 433 -14.05 -6.40 -8.72
N GLU A 434 -13.63 -7.66 -8.77
CA GLU A 434 -12.64 -8.17 -9.73
C GLU A 434 -13.04 -9.48 -10.45
N PRO A 435 -14.20 -9.62 -11.05
CA PRO A 435 -14.51 -10.85 -11.77
C PRO A 435 -13.51 -11.13 -12.89
N GLY A 436 -13.20 -12.42 -13.10
CA GLY A 436 -12.31 -12.86 -14.16
C GLY A 436 -12.71 -14.17 -14.79
N ILE A 437 -12.30 -14.39 -16.04
CA ILE A 437 -12.45 -15.63 -16.79
C ILE A 437 -11.08 -16.01 -17.36
N TYR A 438 -10.63 -17.23 -17.08
CA TYR A 438 -9.30 -17.71 -17.47
C TYR A 438 -9.43 -19.03 -18.21
N ILE A 439 -9.17 -19.02 -19.54
CA ILE A 439 -9.32 -20.16 -20.45
C ILE A 439 -7.95 -20.55 -21.00
N PRO A 440 -7.17 -21.42 -20.30
CA PRO A 440 -5.83 -21.80 -20.72
C PRO A 440 -5.79 -22.41 -22.14
N GLU A 441 -6.83 -23.15 -22.52
CA GLU A 441 -6.94 -23.79 -23.82
C GLU A 441 -7.05 -22.80 -24.99
N GLU A 442 -7.44 -21.55 -24.68
CA GLU A 442 -7.57 -20.46 -25.63
C GLU A 442 -6.46 -19.40 -25.46
N ASN A 443 -5.52 -19.59 -24.52
CA ASN A 443 -4.52 -18.59 -24.10
C ASN A 443 -5.17 -17.23 -23.77
N LEU A 444 -6.31 -17.26 -23.12
CA LEU A 444 -7.19 -16.11 -22.95
C LEU A 444 -7.60 -15.96 -21.48
N GLY A 445 -7.05 -14.96 -20.82
CA GLY A 445 -7.45 -14.51 -19.49
C GLY A 445 -7.96 -13.07 -19.53
N VAL A 446 -9.07 -12.81 -18.82
CA VAL A 446 -9.63 -11.47 -18.67
C VAL A 446 -10.00 -11.26 -17.22
N ARG A 447 -9.49 -10.18 -16.59
CA ARG A 447 -9.92 -9.63 -15.31
C ARG A 447 -10.20 -8.14 -15.48
N ILE A 448 -11.26 -7.65 -14.85
CA ILE A 448 -11.59 -6.23 -14.74
C ILE A 448 -11.86 -5.99 -13.27
N GLU A 449 -11.06 -5.11 -12.67
CA GLU A 449 -11.05 -4.85 -11.24
C GLU A 449 -11.07 -3.37 -10.94
N ASP A 450 -11.87 -3.02 -9.98
CA ASP A 450 -12.05 -1.65 -9.52
C ASP A 450 -12.25 -1.60 -7.99
N ASP A 451 -11.75 -0.52 -7.40
CA ASP A 451 -11.88 -0.23 -5.98
C ASP A 451 -13.13 0.61 -5.70
N ILE A 452 -13.91 0.21 -4.71
CA ILE A 452 -15.13 0.91 -4.29
C ILE A 452 -15.18 1.13 -2.77
N LEU A 453 -15.72 2.27 -2.37
CA LEU A 453 -16.04 2.57 -0.97
C LEU A 453 -17.54 2.28 -0.72
N ILE A 454 -17.86 1.46 0.25
CA ILE A 454 -19.24 1.22 0.68
C ILE A 454 -19.74 2.45 1.44
N THR A 455 -20.89 2.99 1.00
CA THR A 455 -21.55 4.15 1.60
C THR A 455 -22.82 3.73 2.35
N GLU A 456 -23.50 4.64 3.03
CA GLU A 456 -24.75 4.35 3.75
C GLU A 456 -25.88 3.76 2.89
N THR A 457 -25.88 4.00 1.58
CA THR A 457 -26.98 3.61 0.68
C THR A 457 -26.55 2.77 -0.53
N GLY A 458 -25.24 2.58 -0.74
CA GLY A 458 -24.70 1.90 -1.90
C GLY A 458 -23.18 1.92 -1.86
N TYR A 459 -22.55 2.40 -2.91
CA TYR A 459 -21.09 2.54 -2.98
C TYR A 459 -20.67 3.82 -3.71
N LYS A 460 -19.41 4.24 -3.50
CA LYS A 460 -18.71 5.23 -4.31
C LYS A 460 -17.65 4.52 -5.12
N PHE A 461 -17.64 4.72 -6.41
CA PHE A 461 -16.62 4.19 -7.30
C PHE A 461 -15.34 5.03 -7.15
N LEU A 462 -14.23 4.44 -6.77
CA LEU A 462 -12.98 5.18 -6.52
C LEU A 462 -12.09 5.25 -7.75
N SER A 463 -12.13 4.22 -8.61
CA SER A 463 -11.36 4.12 -9.87
C SER A 463 -12.16 4.55 -11.13
N GLU A 464 -13.24 5.33 -10.97
CA GLU A 464 -14.18 5.68 -12.05
C GLU A 464 -13.51 6.31 -13.29
N ARG A 465 -12.40 7.01 -13.11
CA ARG A 465 -11.66 7.67 -14.19
C ARG A 465 -11.01 6.69 -15.19
N LEU A 466 -10.79 5.44 -14.79
CA LEU A 466 -10.17 4.43 -15.64
C LEU A 466 -11.24 3.73 -16.51
N PRO A 467 -11.20 3.83 -17.85
CA PRO A 467 -12.21 3.25 -18.71
C PRO A 467 -12.28 1.72 -18.58
N ARG A 468 -13.52 1.22 -18.57
CA ARG A 468 -13.85 -0.20 -18.60
C ARG A 468 -14.46 -0.61 -19.95
N ASN A 469 -14.98 0.37 -20.70
CA ASN A 469 -15.58 0.11 -22.01
C ASN A 469 -14.48 -0.26 -23.02
N PRO A 470 -14.59 -1.41 -23.73
CA PRO A 470 -13.56 -1.84 -24.68
C PRO A 470 -13.37 -0.87 -25.85
N ASP A 471 -14.41 -0.13 -26.31
CA ASP A 471 -14.26 0.86 -27.35
C ASP A 471 -13.44 2.08 -26.91
N GLU A 472 -13.56 2.48 -25.62
CA GLU A 472 -12.77 3.56 -25.06
C GLU A 472 -11.30 3.14 -24.91
N ILE A 473 -11.03 1.91 -24.50
CA ILE A 473 -9.69 1.35 -24.42
C ILE A 473 -9.04 1.34 -25.81
N GLU A 474 -9.70 0.78 -26.81
CA GLU A 474 -9.23 0.75 -28.21
C GLU A 474 -8.95 2.17 -28.74
N LYS A 475 -9.82 3.13 -28.41
CA LYS A 475 -9.66 4.53 -28.81
C LYS A 475 -8.40 5.16 -28.22
N ILE A 476 -8.16 4.99 -26.89
CA ILE A 476 -6.94 5.50 -26.22
C ILE A 476 -5.69 4.92 -26.89
N MET A 477 -5.69 3.63 -27.16
CA MET A 477 -4.56 2.94 -27.78
C MET A 477 -4.33 3.40 -29.22
N ALA A 478 -5.40 3.58 -30.00
CA ALA A 478 -5.32 4.08 -31.39
C ALA A 478 -4.80 5.51 -31.46
N GLU A 479 -5.28 6.41 -30.57
CA GLU A 479 -4.80 7.79 -30.49
C GLU A 479 -3.30 7.84 -30.17
N ALA A 480 -2.84 7.01 -29.20
CA ALA A 480 -1.44 6.92 -28.85
C ALA A 480 -0.58 6.34 -29.99
N ALA A 481 -1.08 5.35 -30.73
CA ALA A 481 -0.39 4.81 -31.90
C ALA A 481 -0.24 5.87 -33.00
N ALA A 482 -1.28 6.67 -33.25
CA ALA A 482 -1.25 7.76 -34.22
C ALA A 482 -0.29 8.89 -33.81
N GLN A 483 -0.12 9.16 -32.51
CA GLN A 483 0.87 10.11 -32.01
C GLN A 483 2.28 9.60 -32.22
N ARG A 484 2.59 8.36 -31.83
CA ARG A 484 3.91 7.73 -32.05
C ARG A 484 4.33 7.70 -33.53
N ALA A 485 3.38 7.51 -34.44
CA ALA A 485 3.66 7.50 -35.89
C ALA A 485 4.09 8.87 -36.43
N LYS A 486 3.79 9.97 -35.72
CA LYS A 486 4.18 11.34 -36.08
C LYS A 486 5.54 11.77 -35.51
N GLU A 487 6.04 11.03 -34.51
CA GLU A 487 7.35 11.30 -33.92
C GLU A 487 8.47 10.95 -34.95
N PRO A 488 9.46 11.79 -35.14
CA PRO A 488 10.59 11.47 -36.03
C PRO A 488 11.29 10.21 -35.45
N LYS A 489 11.51 9.24 -36.33
CA LYS A 489 12.34 8.06 -35.94
C LYS A 489 13.68 8.58 -35.42
N LYS A 490 13.97 8.37 -34.14
CA LYS A 490 15.33 8.56 -33.63
C LYS A 490 16.18 7.49 -34.32
N ASP A 491 17.06 7.94 -35.21
CA ASP A 491 18.11 7.08 -35.76
C ASP A 491 18.97 6.60 -34.58
N ASN A 492 18.95 5.29 -34.36
CA ASN A 492 19.80 4.62 -33.37
C ASN A 492 21.22 4.48 -33.94
#